data_09e2788c68c1228a9aa3d5d3b30865d4
#
_entry.id   09e2788c68c1228a9aa3d5d3b30865d4
#
_cell.length_a   1.000
_cell.length_b   1.000
_cell.length_c   1.000
_cell.angle_alpha   90.00
_cell.angle_beta   90.00
_cell.angle_gamma   90.00
#
_symmetry.space_group_name_H-M   'P 1'
#
loop_
_entity.id
_entity.type
_entity.pdbx_description
1 polymer ?
#
loop_
_entity_poly.entity_id
_entity_poly.type
_entity_poly.pdbx_seq_one_letter_code
_entity_poly.pdbx_strand_id
1 'polypeptide(L)'
;MQSISSPAASAPPSSLPLQPSLGSGDSRGWRKLVSFPVLLAVILGTLVYAFDSGGIADPDIWWHLRNAEVLVQTHSMVRSDLYSFTVPGAPWFNESWLSELPYYFAWQWMGTLGLFLVMLLQIELIIFGVYGLAYLSSKNVKAAFVASWLAVWLATVSFGPRTLLAGWLCLVAELFLLWQFREGKDRSWLLPLLFAVWVNVHGSWVIGMVLFAIFIGSGLIQGTWGRLEAVRWTPAQRSKIGLMGILSVAALFLNPYTYHLVFFPFDLGFRQKLNISHIEEWQSLDFHDLRGKILFGMLAATIILALVRKRRWRVEEVLFLLVAFYSAMTYSRFLFLAAIMLTPLLAKELDFLPPYNPRIDKYWLNALLIVAMLAGCARYLPTRERLQRNLVKQYPVKAIPYLQQLNLKGRVFNHCLWGGYLILNARNVPVFIDSRIDIYERGGVFADYLDAIGIVKPLEVLDKYHIRYVLFEKNSPLTYLLRHTSGWKINYEDGTTVLFERVGSVP
;
A
#
# COMPACT_ATOMS: atom_id res chain seq x y z
N MET A 1 -93.52 5.68 19.13
CA MET A 1 -94.22 5.45 17.85
C MET A 1 -93.20 5.22 16.76
N GLN A 2 -93.40 4.08 16.06
CA GLN A 2 -92.82 3.65 14.79
C GLN A 2 -91.28 3.39 14.81
N SER A 3 -90.77 2.22 14.97
CA SER A 3 -90.61 1.02 14.08
C SER A 3 -90.36 1.36 12.63
N ILE A 4 -89.13 1.05 12.12
CA ILE A 4 -88.89 0.59 10.73
C ILE A 4 -87.63 -0.25 10.69
N SER A 5 -87.84 -1.45 10.39
CA SER A 5 -87.14 -2.55 9.72
C SER A 5 -85.81 -2.36 9.07
N SER A 6 -84.89 -3.28 9.37
CA SER A 6 -83.73 -3.68 8.66
C SER A 6 -84.01 -4.41 7.37
N PRO A 7 -83.23 -4.31 6.31
CA PRO A 7 -83.17 -5.31 5.26
C PRO A 7 -81.87 -6.08 5.23
N ALA A 8 -82.01 -7.28 4.78
CA ALA A 8 -81.18 -8.46 4.74
C ALA A 8 -79.77 -8.30 4.22
N ALA A 9 -78.83 -9.06 4.81
CA ALA A 9 -77.51 -9.36 4.37
C ALA A 9 -77.49 -10.15 3.04
N SER A 10 -76.81 -9.65 2.03
CA SER A 10 -76.42 -10.41 0.83
C SER A 10 -75.07 -11.10 1.06
N ALA A 11 -75.03 -12.39 0.75
CA ALA A 11 -73.82 -13.23 0.82
C ALA A 11 -72.68 -12.80 -0.09
N PRO A 12 -71.42 -12.99 0.26
CA PRO A 12 -70.31 -12.68 -0.60
C PRO A 12 -70.13 -13.75 -1.71
N PRO A 13 -69.64 -13.36 -2.88
CA PRO A 13 -69.37 -14.31 -3.98
C PRO A 13 -68.13 -15.19 -3.68
N SER A 14 -68.22 -16.41 -4.14
CA SER A 14 -67.29 -17.50 -4.07
C SER A 14 -65.81 -17.13 -4.43
N SER A 15 -64.89 -17.54 -3.58
CA SER A 15 -63.46 -17.52 -3.76
C SER A 15 -63.04 -18.29 -5.00
N LEU A 16 -62.40 -17.59 -5.95
CA LEU A 16 -61.58 -18.18 -7.02
C LEU A 16 -60.29 -18.80 -6.39
N PRO A 17 -59.84 -19.95 -6.86
CA PRO A 17 -58.62 -20.58 -6.33
C PRO A 17 -57.41 -19.75 -6.66
N LEU A 18 -56.64 -19.40 -5.63
CA LEU A 18 -55.30 -18.84 -5.73
C LEU A 18 -54.40 -19.80 -6.55
N GLN A 19 -54.00 -19.39 -7.74
CA GLN A 19 -52.90 -20.05 -8.44
C GLN A 19 -51.64 -19.93 -7.62
N PRO A 20 -50.86 -21.01 -7.41
CA PRO A 20 -49.56 -20.91 -6.77
C PRO A 20 -48.63 -20.14 -7.67
N SER A 21 -48.12 -19.00 -7.22
CA SER A 21 -47.03 -18.27 -7.86
C SER A 21 -45.78 -19.14 -7.83
N LEU A 22 -45.54 -19.83 -8.91
CA LEU A 22 -44.32 -20.56 -9.16
C LEU A 22 -43.15 -19.56 -9.12
N GLY A 23 -42.26 -19.77 -8.19
CA GLY A 23 -40.88 -19.41 -8.03
C GLY A 23 -40.26 -18.28 -8.89
N SER A 24 -40.19 -17.06 -8.38
CA SER A 24 -39.28 -16.01 -8.87
C SER A 24 -38.05 -15.81 -7.97
N GLY A 25 -37.71 -16.83 -7.17
CA GLY A 25 -36.62 -16.74 -6.19
C GLY A 25 -35.22 -16.78 -6.76
N ASP A 26 -35.00 -17.46 -7.88
CA ASP A 26 -33.65 -17.83 -8.34
C ASP A 26 -33.08 -16.93 -9.46
N SER A 27 -33.93 -16.24 -10.20
CA SER A 27 -33.47 -15.39 -11.30
C SER A 27 -32.88 -14.02 -10.86
N ARG A 28 -32.97 -13.65 -9.59
CA ARG A 28 -32.45 -12.38 -9.07
C ARG A 28 -30.99 -12.45 -8.58
N GLY A 29 -30.51 -13.62 -8.20
CA GLY A 29 -29.18 -13.80 -7.60
C GLY A 29 -28.06 -13.54 -8.61
N TRP A 30 -28.08 -14.24 -9.74
CA TRP A 30 -27.04 -14.13 -10.77
C TRP A 30 -26.98 -12.74 -11.42
N ARG A 31 -28.12 -12.03 -11.58
CA ARG A 31 -28.17 -10.68 -12.12
C ARG A 31 -27.38 -9.68 -11.29
N LYS A 32 -27.32 -9.89 -9.97
CA LYS A 32 -26.50 -9.05 -9.09
C LYS A 32 -25.02 -9.23 -9.37
N LEU A 33 -24.57 -10.48 -9.64
CA LEU A 33 -23.18 -10.83 -9.91
C LEU A 33 -22.67 -10.30 -11.27
N VAL A 34 -23.57 -10.09 -12.22
CA VAL A 34 -23.23 -9.57 -13.56
C VAL A 34 -23.89 -8.22 -13.83
N SER A 35 -24.20 -7.47 -12.81
CA SER A 35 -24.75 -6.12 -12.93
C SER A 35 -23.71 -5.13 -13.43
N PHE A 36 -24.15 -4.01 -14.00
CA PHE A 36 -23.25 -2.95 -14.47
C PHE A 36 -22.29 -2.43 -13.38
N PRO A 37 -22.70 -2.24 -12.09
CA PRO A 37 -21.74 -1.92 -11.03
C PRO A 37 -20.62 -2.94 -10.84
N VAL A 38 -20.92 -4.24 -10.99
CA VAL A 38 -19.91 -5.31 -10.91
C VAL A 38 -19.00 -5.28 -12.14
N LEU A 39 -19.55 -5.05 -13.33
CA LEU A 39 -18.74 -4.86 -14.52
C LEU A 39 -17.74 -3.72 -14.34
N LEU A 40 -18.17 -2.58 -13.79
CA LEU A 40 -17.26 -1.46 -13.51
C LEU A 40 -16.16 -1.83 -12.49
N ALA A 41 -16.49 -2.59 -11.45
CA ALA A 41 -15.49 -3.11 -10.51
C ALA A 41 -14.48 -4.04 -11.23
N VAL A 42 -14.96 -4.96 -12.07
CA VAL A 42 -14.08 -5.86 -12.85
C VAL A 42 -13.19 -5.09 -13.82
N ILE A 43 -13.70 -4.00 -14.43
CA ILE A 43 -12.87 -3.11 -15.26
C ILE A 43 -11.74 -2.50 -14.42
N LEU A 44 -12.03 -2.00 -13.20
CA LEU A 44 -11.00 -1.46 -12.30
C LEU A 44 -9.95 -2.51 -11.95
N GLY A 45 -10.37 -3.74 -11.58
CA GLY A 45 -9.43 -4.82 -11.30
C GLY A 45 -8.60 -5.20 -12.53
N THR A 46 -9.22 -5.33 -13.69
CA THR A 46 -8.48 -5.58 -14.94
C THR A 46 -7.46 -4.48 -15.24
N LEU A 47 -7.78 -3.22 -14.90
CA LEU A 47 -6.88 -2.10 -15.07
C LEU A 47 -5.69 -2.16 -14.10
N VAL A 48 -5.92 -2.48 -12.82
CA VAL A 48 -4.87 -2.73 -11.83
C VAL A 48 -3.92 -3.82 -12.35
N TYR A 49 -4.49 -4.95 -12.77
CA TYR A 49 -3.72 -6.06 -13.35
C TYR A 49 -2.91 -5.65 -14.58
N ALA A 50 -3.49 -4.85 -15.49
CA ALA A 50 -2.82 -4.42 -16.72
C ALA A 50 -1.66 -3.45 -16.48
N PHE A 51 -1.73 -2.64 -15.42
CA PHE A 51 -0.64 -1.71 -15.06
C PHE A 51 0.49 -2.39 -14.29
N ASP A 52 0.28 -3.60 -13.81
CA ASP A 52 1.33 -4.34 -13.13
C ASP A 52 2.30 -4.95 -14.14
N SER A 53 3.53 -4.50 -14.13
CA SER A 53 4.60 -5.01 -14.99
C SER A 53 5.09 -6.41 -14.59
N GLY A 54 4.63 -6.95 -13.44
CA GLY A 54 5.12 -8.20 -12.87
C GLY A 54 6.58 -8.13 -12.39
N GLY A 55 7.06 -6.92 -12.08
CA GLY A 55 8.39 -6.70 -11.50
C GLY A 55 8.35 -6.77 -9.98
N ILE A 56 9.46 -7.20 -9.36
CA ILE A 56 9.69 -7.06 -7.93
C ILE A 56 10.45 -5.77 -7.75
N ALA A 57 9.74 -4.66 -7.78
CA ALA A 57 10.33 -3.32 -7.75
C ALA A 57 10.85 -2.94 -6.36
N ASP A 58 10.30 -3.51 -5.29
CA ASP A 58 10.67 -3.17 -3.93
C ASP A 58 11.82 -4.06 -3.42
N PRO A 59 13.00 -3.48 -3.10
CA PRO A 59 14.15 -4.25 -2.62
C PRO A 59 13.96 -4.75 -1.18
N ASP A 60 13.02 -4.18 -0.41
CA ASP A 60 12.80 -4.53 0.99
C ASP A 60 12.20 -5.92 1.15
N ILE A 61 11.46 -6.39 0.16
CA ILE A 61 10.78 -7.68 0.24
C ILE A 61 11.75 -8.83 0.60
N TRP A 62 13.00 -8.75 0.18
CA TRP A 62 13.97 -9.83 0.38
C TRP A 62 14.39 -9.99 1.84
N TRP A 63 14.71 -8.91 2.53
CA TRP A 63 15.00 -8.97 3.95
C TRP A 63 13.74 -9.17 4.79
N HIS A 64 12.57 -8.71 4.33
CA HIS A 64 11.28 -9.06 4.93
C HIS A 64 11.04 -10.58 4.92
N LEU A 65 11.27 -11.24 3.77
CA LEU A 65 11.16 -12.71 3.69
C LEU A 65 12.13 -13.42 4.63
N ARG A 66 13.36 -12.91 4.77
CA ARG A 66 14.35 -13.47 5.68
C ARG A 66 13.98 -13.29 7.15
N ASN A 67 13.44 -12.16 7.53
CA ASN A 67 12.96 -11.92 8.90
C ASN A 67 11.77 -12.80 9.24
N ALA A 68 10.81 -12.93 8.32
CA ALA A 68 9.68 -13.84 8.48
C ALA A 68 10.14 -15.30 8.61
N GLU A 69 11.16 -15.71 7.84
CA GLU A 69 11.78 -17.02 7.97
C GLU A 69 12.37 -17.24 9.37
N VAL A 70 13.15 -16.26 9.87
CA VAL A 70 13.72 -16.31 11.23
C VAL A 70 12.60 -16.43 12.26
N LEU A 71 11.58 -15.59 12.17
CA LEU A 71 10.44 -15.62 13.08
C LEU A 71 9.74 -16.97 13.10
N VAL A 72 9.45 -17.55 11.94
CA VAL A 72 8.73 -18.83 11.82
C VAL A 72 9.60 -20.00 12.33
N GLN A 73 10.90 -19.97 12.07
CA GLN A 73 11.81 -21.05 12.47
C GLN A 73 12.21 -21.00 13.94
N THR A 74 12.42 -19.79 14.48
CA THR A 74 12.96 -19.62 15.84
C THR A 74 11.90 -19.20 16.87
N HIS A 75 10.68 -18.84 16.42
CA HIS A 75 9.62 -18.22 17.23
C HIS A 75 10.08 -17.00 18.01
N SER A 76 11.07 -16.27 17.47
CA SER A 76 11.69 -15.10 18.10
C SER A 76 11.72 -13.91 17.17
N MET A 77 11.42 -12.71 17.71
CA MET A 77 11.50 -11.47 16.98
C MET A 77 12.92 -11.01 16.76
N VAL A 78 13.26 -10.56 15.56
CA VAL A 78 14.53 -9.89 15.28
C VAL A 78 14.54 -8.54 16.00
N ARG A 79 15.55 -8.30 16.85
CA ARG A 79 15.70 -7.07 17.67
C ARG A 79 16.98 -6.31 17.39
N SER A 80 17.84 -6.86 16.54
CA SER A 80 19.12 -6.24 16.17
C SER A 80 19.53 -6.71 14.78
N ASP A 81 20.49 -6.02 14.19
CA ASP A 81 21.03 -6.44 12.89
C ASP A 81 21.77 -7.78 13.01
N LEU A 82 21.37 -8.74 12.17
CA LEU A 82 21.91 -10.09 12.08
C LEU A 82 22.69 -10.32 10.78
N TYR A 83 22.72 -9.35 9.85
CA TYR A 83 23.04 -9.61 8.46
C TYR A 83 24.25 -8.84 7.94
N SER A 84 24.50 -7.65 8.48
CA SER A 84 25.61 -6.82 8.03
C SER A 84 26.86 -6.99 8.92
N PHE A 85 28.02 -6.74 8.33
CA PHE A 85 29.26 -6.67 9.10
C PHE A 85 29.63 -5.22 9.49
N THR A 86 28.91 -4.23 8.99
CA THR A 86 29.17 -2.80 9.22
C THR A 86 28.50 -2.26 10.48
N VAL A 87 27.33 -2.80 10.83
CA VAL A 87 26.58 -2.44 12.04
C VAL A 87 26.08 -3.67 12.80
N PRO A 88 26.96 -4.66 13.08
CA PRO A 88 26.56 -5.93 13.67
C PRO A 88 25.93 -5.71 15.05
N GLY A 89 24.74 -6.29 15.29
CA GLY A 89 24.07 -6.18 16.56
C GLY A 89 23.43 -4.81 16.83
N ALA A 90 23.47 -3.86 15.90
CA ALA A 90 22.77 -2.58 16.05
C ALA A 90 21.28 -2.78 16.36
N PRO A 91 20.70 -2.09 17.34
CA PRO A 91 19.27 -2.22 17.66
C PRO A 91 18.40 -1.92 16.45
N TRP A 92 17.47 -2.82 16.15
CA TRP A 92 16.55 -2.67 15.05
C TRP A 92 15.18 -3.26 15.40
N PHE A 93 14.13 -2.61 14.96
CA PHE A 93 12.75 -2.99 15.27
C PHE A 93 11.98 -3.22 13.98
N ASN A 94 11.50 -4.45 13.79
CA ASN A 94 10.72 -4.81 12.61
C ASN A 94 9.26 -4.32 12.74
N GLU A 95 8.96 -3.15 12.19
CA GLU A 95 7.62 -2.53 12.25
C GLU A 95 6.57 -3.24 11.40
N SER A 96 6.99 -4.15 10.52
CA SER A 96 6.14 -4.77 9.52
C SER A 96 6.02 -6.29 9.67
N TRP A 97 6.44 -6.83 10.82
CA TRP A 97 6.57 -8.27 11.03
C TRP A 97 5.31 -9.09 10.70
N LEU A 98 4.13 -8.54 10.96
CA LEU A 98 2.86 -9.24 10.69
C LEU A 98 2.52 -9.26 9.20
N SER A 99 2.83 -8.20 8.44
CA SER A 99 2.59 -8.13 7.01
C SER A 99 3.62 -8.90 6.17
N GLU A 100 4.76 -9.29 6.76
CA GLU A 100 5.75 -10.16 6.11
C GLU A 100 5.25 -11.60 5.94
N LEU A 101 4.44 -12.10 6.88
CA LEU A 101 4.01 -13.50 6.92
C LEU A 101 3.22 -13.94 5.68
N PRO A 102 2.22 -13.20 5.17
CA PRO A 102 1.53 -13.56 3.93
C PRO A 102 2.49 -13.68 2.73
N TYR A 103 3.45 -12.75 2.60
CA TYR A 103 4.47 -12.80 1.55
C TYR A 103 5.40 -14.00 1.73
N TYR A 104 5.84 -14.28 2.96
CA TYR A 104 6.71 -15.42 3.26
C TYR A 104 6.05 -16.76 2.88
N PHE A 105 4.83 -17.01 3.32
CA PHE A 105 4.14 -18.25 2.99
C PHE A 105 3.84 -18.38 1.49
N ALA A 106 3.44 -17.28 0.84
CA ALA A 106 3.22 -17.28 -0.60
C ALA A 106 4.54 -17.54 -1.37
N TRP A 107 5.66 -16.95 -0.91
CA TRP A 107 6.99 -17.22 -1.45
C TRP A 107 7.38 -18.69 -1.30
N GLN A 108 7.17 -19.31 -0.13
CA GLN A 108 7.49 -20.73 0.10
C GLN A 108 6.71 -21.65 -0.84
N TRP A 109 5.47 -21.34 -1.15
CA TRP A 109 4.64 -22.21 -2.01
C TRP A 109 4.80 -21.93 -3.49
N MET A 110 4.96 -20.69 -3.88
CA MET A 110 4.82 -20.26 -5.27
C MET A 110 6.01 -19.43 -5.78
N GLY A 111 6.98 -19.12 -4.94
CA GLY A 111 8.13 -18.28 -5.28
C GLY A 111 7.70 -16.87 -5.69
N THR A 112 8.31 -16.32 -6.73
CA THR A 112 8.00 -14.98 -7.24
C THR A 112 6.54 -14.79 -7.64
N LEU A 113 5.87 -15.84 -8.11
CA LEU A 113 4.44 -15.80 -8.43
C LEU A 113 3.60 -15.57 -7.16
N GLY A 114 3.98 -16.17 -6.04
CA GLY A 114 3.32 -15.93 -4.75
C GLY A 114 3.39 -14.48 -4.30
N LEU A 115 4.57 -13.85 -4.42
CA LEU A 115 4.74 -12.43 -4.11
C LEU A 115 3.86 -11.54 -4.99
N PHE A 116 3.83 -11.82 -6.29
CA PHE A 116 2.97 -11.13 -7.24
C PHE A 116 1.48 -11.24 -6.87
N LEU A 117 1.00 -12.43 -6.55
CA LEU A 117 -0.41 -12.67 -6.23
C LEU A 117 -0.85 -12.00 -4.91
N VAL A 118 0.00 -12.03 -3.87
CA VAL A 118 -0.29 -11.34 -2.60
C VAL A 118 -0.36 -9.83 -2.81
N MET A 119 0.59 -9.26 -3.53
CA MET A 119 0.59 -7.84 -3.90
C MET A 119 -0.67 -7.47 -4.69
N LEU A 120 -0.96 -8.22 -5.77
CA LEU A 120 -2.13 -7.97 -6.61
C LEU A 120 -3.42 -8.00 -5.80
N LEU A 121 -3.59 -9.02 -4.95
CA LEU A 121 -4.76 -9.12 -4.06
C LEU A 121 -4.89 -7.90 -3.15
N GLN A 122 -3.79 -7.43 -2.56
CA GLN A 122 -3.82 -6.27 -1.67
C GLN A 122 -4.21 -4.99 -2.42
N ILE A 123 -3.64 -4.75 -3.60
CA ILE A 123 -3.96 -3.57 -4.42
C ILE A 123 -5.42 -3.63 -4.88
N GLU A 124 -5.89 -4.80 -5.33
CA GLU A 124 -7.30 -5.00 -5.72
C GLU A 124 -8.25 -4.68 -4.57
N LEU A 125 -7.98 -5.20 -3.36
CA LEU A 125 -8.79 -4.94 -2.17
C LEU A 125 -8.80 -3.45 -1.80
N ILE A 126 -7.67 -2.76 -1.92
CA ILE A 126 -7.59 -1.31 -1.68
C ILE A 126 -8.44 -0.56 -2.71
N ILE A 127 -8.28 -0.85 -4.00
CA ILE A 127 -9.01 -0.15 -5.08
C ILE A 127 -10.52 -0.43 -5.00
N PHE A 128 -10.94 -1.67 -4.71
CA PHE A 128 -12.35 -1.97 -4.48
C PHE A 128 -12.89 -1.29 -3.22
N GLY A 129 -12.08 -1.19 -2.17
CA GLY A 129 -12.43 -0.40 -1.00
C GLY A 129 -12.60 1.08 -1.31
N VAL A 130 -11.69 1.68 -2.08
CA VAL A 130 -11.78 3.07 -2.54
C VAL A 130 -13.01 3.29 -3.42
N TYR A 131 -13.30 2.37 -4.34
CA TYR A 131 -14.53 2.39 -5.14
C TYR A 131 -15.78 2.33 -4.26
N GLY A 132 -15.76 1.48 -3.23
CA GLY A 132 -16.83 1.40 -2.23
C GLY A 132 -17.03 2.72 -1.47
N LEU A 133 -15.96 3.34 -0.96
CA LEU A 133 -15.98 4.64 -0.29
C LEU A 133 -16.51 5.74 -1.22
N ALA A 134 -16.05 5.76 -2.47
CA ALA A 134 -16.50 6.69 -3.50
C ALA A 134 -18.00 6.52 -3.80
N TYR A 135 -18.48 5.28 -3.87
CA TYR A 135 -19.92 5.01 -4.02
C TYR A 135 -20.72 5.45 -2.79
N LEU A 136 -20.22 5.19 -1.59
CA LEU A 136 -20.89 5.63 -0.36
C LEU A 136 -21.01 7.15 -0.28
N SER A 137 -20.00 7.87 -0.76
CA SER A 137 -19.96 9.33 -0.78
C SER A 137 -20.87 9.93 -1.86
N SER A 138 -20.85 9.38 -3.08
CA SER A 138 -21.59 9.92 -4.24
C SER A 138 -22.99 9.34 -4.44
N LYS A 139 -23.25 8.13 -3.91
CA LYS A 139 -24.42 7.29 -4.22
C LYS A 139 -24.60 7.00 -5.72
N ASN A 140 -23.53 7.18 -6.50
CA ASN A 140 -23.52 7.01 -7.94
C ASN A 140 -22.35 6.12 -8.37
N VAL A 141 -22.64 4.93 -8.90
CA VAL A 141 -21.61 3.95 -9.33
C VAL A 141 -20.72 4.46 -10.46
N LYS A 142 -21.25 5.33 -11.36
CA LYS A 142 -20.47 5.89 -12.46
C LYS A 142 -19.51 6.96 -11.97
N ALA A 143 -19.95 7.81 -11.05
CA ALA A 143 -19.10 8.80 -10.39
C ALA A 143 -17.99 8.13 -9.59
N ALA A 144 -18.34 7.09 -8.81
CA ALA A 144 -17.39 6.28 -8.08
C ALA A 144 -16.36 5.63 -9.01
N PHE A 145 -16.81 5.07 -10.14
CA PHE A 145 -15.92 4.43 -11.12
C PHE A 145 -14.93 5.44 -11.73
N VAL A 146 -15.42 6.59 -12.22
CA VAL A 146 -14.54 7.59 -12.85
C VAL A 146 -13.48 8.10 -11.88
N ALA A 147 -13.87 8.40 -10.64
CA ALA A 147 -12.92 8.83 -9.61
C ALA A 147 -11.91 7.72 -9.26
N SER A 148 -12.37 6.47 -9.11
CA SER A 148 -11.50 5.32 -8.79
C SER A 148 -10.57 4.93 -9.93
N TRP A 149 -10.98 5.13 -11.18
CA TRP A 149 -10.10 4.92 -12.33
C TRP A 149 -8.87 5.84 -12.27
N LEU A 150 -9.07 7.12 -11.95
CA LEU A 150 -7.95 8.04 -11.75
C LEU A 150 -7.07 7.63 -10.55
N ALA A 151 -7.69 7.10 -9.49
CA ALA A 151 -6.96 6.58 -8.34
C ALA A 151 -6.03 5.40 -8.70
N VAL A 152 -6.40 4.52 -9.64
CA VAL A 152 -5.54 3.42 -10.09
C VAL A 152 -4.23 3.95 -10.68
N TRP A 153 -4.25 5.04 -11.45
CA TRP A 153 -3.03 5.65 -11.99
C TRP A 153 -2.11 6.16 -10.88
N LEU A 154 -2.67 6.77 -9.84
CA LEU A 154 -1.88 7.26 -8.70
C LEU A 154 -1.36 6.09 -7.85
N ALA A 155 -2.11 4.98 -7.77
CA ALA A 155 -1.71 3.78 -7.03
C ALA A 155 -0.47 3.09 -7.62
N THR A 156 -0.15 3.32 -8.91
CA THR A 156 1.01 2.69 -9.58
C THR A 156 2.35 2.97 -8.91
N VAL A 157 2.46 4.04 -8.12
CA VAL A 157 3.66 4.34 -7.30
C VAL A 157 3.94 3.24 -6.27
N SER A 158 2.91 2.52 -5.84
CA SER A 158 2.99 1.46 -4.82
C SER A 158 2.92 0.05 -5.41
N PHE A 159 2.99 -0.10 -6.75
CA PHE A 159 3.00 -1.42 -7.37
C PHE A 159 4.36 -2.10 -7.17
N GLY A 160 4.35 -3.09 -6.32
CA GLY A 160 5.49 -3.88 -5.86
C GLY A 160 5.11 -4.64 -4.60
N PRO A 161 5.72 -5.82 -4.34
CA PRO A 161 5.46 -6.56 -3.09
C PRO A 161 6.07 -5.79 -1.92
N ARG A 162 5.24 -5.04 -1.20
CA ARG A 162 5.66 -4.19 -0.07
C ARG A 162 4.66 -4.24 1.08
N THR A 163 5.17 -4.17 2.29
CA THR A 163 4.38 -4.24 3.53
C THR A 163 3.45 -3.04 3.71
N LEU A 164 3.78 -1.90 3.13
CA LEU A 164 2.97 -0.67 3.14
C LEU A 164 1.54 -0.89 2.60
N LEU A 165 1.33 -1.81 1.65
CA LEU A 165 0.01 -2.11 1.08
C LEU A 165 -0.99 -2.57 2.15
N ALA A 166 -0.54 -3.37 3.12
CA ALA A 166 -1.38 -3.77 4.25
C ALA A 166 -1.76 -2.57 5.14
N GLY A 167 -0.88 -1.58 5.26
CA GLY A 167 -1.18 -0.29 5.92
C GLY A 167 -2.28 0.50 5.18
N TRP A 168 -2.28 0.51 3.86
CA TRP A 168 -3.36 1.15 3.07
C TRP A 168 -4.68 0.42 3.17
N LEU A 169 -4.68 -0.91 3.33
CA LEU A 169 -5.89 -1.67 3.65
C LEU A 169 -6.48 -1.24 5.00
N CYS A 170 -5.64 -1.08 6.02
CA CYS A 170 -6.07 -0.57 7.32
C CYS A 170 -6.65 0.84 7.21
N LEU A 171 -6.04 1.72 6.42
CA LEU A 171 -6.55 3.07 6.18
C LEU A 171 -7.95 3.06 5.53
N VAL A 172 -8.14 2.23 4.50
CA VAL A 172 -9.46 2.09 3.86
C VAL A 172 -10.49 1.57 4.85
N ALA A 173 -10.13 0.60 5.69
CA ALA A 173 -11.01 0.06 6.74
C ALA A 173 -11.37 1.16 7.76
N GLU A 174 -10.40 1.96 8.21
CA GLU A 174 -10.63 3.11 9.09
C GLU A 174 -11.63 4.09 8.49
N LEU A 175 -11.41 4.53 7.25
CA LEU A 175 -12.29 5.47 6.57
C LEU A 175 -13.72 4.93 6.45
N PHE A 176 -13.91 3.62 6.22
CA PHE A 176 -15.22 2.98 6.27
C PHE A 176 -15.85 3.05 7.66
N LEU A 177 -15.11 2.78 8.73
CA LEU A 177 -15.61 2.83 10.10
C LEU A 177 -16.00 4.26 10.49
N LEU A 178 -15.17 5.26 10.16
CA LEU A 178 -15.45 6.66 10.42
C LEU A 178 -16.69 7.15 9.64
N TRP A 179 -16.80 6.73 8.37
CA TRP A 179 -17.99 7.04 7.57
C TRP A 179 -19.24 6.40 8.17
N GLN A 180 -19.19 5.11 8.56
CA GLN A 180 -20.33 4.43 9.20
C GLN A 180 -20.77 5.12 10.51
N PHE A 181 -19.79 5.53 11.33
CA PHE A 181 -20.09 6.26 12.56
C PHE A 181 -20.79 7.59 12.28
N ARG A 182 -20.36 8.32 11.26
CA ARG A 182 -21.00 9.58 10.83
C ARG A 182 -22.43 9.36 10.36
N GLU A 183 -22.73 8.25 9.71
CA GLU A 183 -24.07 7.85 9.25
C GLU A 183 -24.93 7.18 10.35
N GLY A 184 -24.48 7.19 11.60
CA GLY A 184 -25.21 6.63 12.74
C GLY A 184 -25.12 5.09 12.86
N LYS A 185 -24.31 4.43 12.03
CA LYS A 185 -24.03 2.99 12.10
C LYS A 185 -22.78 2.75 12.93
N ASP A 186 -22.95 2.67 14.23
CA ASP A 186 -21.85 2.63 15.15
C ASP A 186 -21.16 1.27 15.23
N ARG A 187 -19.99 1.19 14.60
CA ARG A 187 -19.02 0.08 14.69
C ARG A 187 -17.66 0.57 15.19
N SER A 188 -17.63 1.73 15.85
CA SER A 188 -16.38 2.37 16.30
C SER A 188 -15.55 1.51 17.25
N TRP A 189 -16.17 0.49 17.91
CA TRP A 189 -15.45 -0.47 18.75
C TRP A 189 -14.41 -1.30 17.99
N LEU A 190 -14.50 -1.37 16.64
CA LEU A 190 -13.51 -2.02 15.80
C LEU A 190 -12.23 -1.16 15.63
N LEU A 191 -12.26 0.15 15.89
CA LEU A 191 -11.10 1.02 15.73
C LEU A 191 -9.91 0.62 16.62
N PRO A 192 -10.07 0.35 17.93
CA PRO A 192 -8.95 -0.13 18.74
C PRO A 192 -8.36 -1.45 18.24
N LEU A 193 -9.19 -2.37 17.77
CA LEU A 193 -8.71 -3.63 17.18
C LEU A 193 -7.95 -3.40 15.88
N LEU A 194 -8.45 -2.49 15.04
CA LEU A 194 -7.76 -2.09 13.81
C LEU A 194 -6.37 -1.52 14.10
N PHE A 195 -6.26 -0.60 15.08
CA PHE A 195 -4.97 -0.01 15.45
C PHE A 195 -4.04 -1.02 16.12
N ALA A 196 -4.56 -1.98 16.90
CA ALA A 196 -3.77 -3.09 17.45
C ALA A 196 -3.14 -3.97 16.34
N VAL A 197 -3.86 -4.18 15.24
CA VAL A 197 -3.33 -4.88 14.06
C VAL A 197 -2.38 -3.96 13.29
N TRP A 198 -2.78 -2.71 13.03
CA TRP A 198 -2.05 -1.79 12.15
C TRP A 198 -0.65 -1.46 12.64
N VAL A 199 -0.45 -1.26 13.96
CA VAL A 199 0.88 -1.01 14.55
C VAL A 199 1.86 -2.16 14.29
N ASN A 200 1.38 -3.38 14.11
CA ASN A 200 2.17 -4.59 13.80
C ASN A 200 2.33 -4.84 12.29
N VAL A 201 1.59 -4.11 11.48
CA VAL A 201 1.55 -4.26 10.02
C VAL A 201 2.48 -3.27 9.33
N HIS A 202 2.45 -1.99 9.73
CA HIS A 202 3.26 -0.94 9.11
C HIS A 202 3.17 0.38 9.90
N GLY A 203 4.25 1.17 9.93
CA GLY A 203 4.33 2.49 10.58
C GLY A 203 3.34 3.55 10.09
N SER A 204 2.62 3.30 8.99
CA SER A 204 1.54 4.18 8.48
C SER A 204 0.34 4.34 9.43
N TRP A 205 0.27 3.60 10.53
CA TRP A 205 -0.74 3.80 11.57
C TRP A 205 -0.77 5.23 12.11
N VAL A 206 0.38 5.94 12.05
CA VAL A 206 0.47 7.37 12.44
C VAL A 206 -0.49 8.22 11.61
N ILE A 207 -0.58 7.96 10.31
CA ILE A 207 -1.51 8.67 9.41
C ILE A 207 -2.94 8.42 9.85
N GLY A 208 -3.30 7.15 10.11
CA GLY A 208 -4.62 6.80 10.63
C GLY A 208 -4.95 7.54 11.93
N MET A 209 -4.03 7.56 12.90
CA MET A 209 -4.22 8.30 14.14
C MET A 209 -4.42 9.81 13.95
N VAL A 210 -3.71 10.41 12.99
CA VAL A 210 -3.91 11.83 12.61
C VAL A 210 -5.33 12.05 12.05
N LEU A 211 -5.78 11.18 11.13
CA LEU A 211 -7.11 11.27 10.56
C LEU A 211 -8.20 11.03 11.61
N PHE A 212 -7.99 10.06 12.50
CA PHE A 212 -8.90 9.80 13.59
C PHE A 212 -8.99 11.00 14.56
N ALA A 213 -7.85 11.61 14.90
CA ALA A 213 -7.83 12.83 15.72
C ALA A 213 -8.57 14.00 15.06
N ILE A 214 -8.38 14.23 13.76
CA ILE A 214 -9.11 15.22 12.97
C ILE A 214 -10.62 14.92 13.00
N PHE A 215 -11.02 13.66 12.83
CA PHE A 215 -12.43 13.24 12.85
C PHE A 215 -13.07 13.49 14.22
N ILE A 216 -12.39 13.16 15.32
CA ILE A 216 -12.86 13.46 16.68
C ILE A 216 -12.97 14.98 16.86
N GLY A 217 -11.92 15.72 16.52
CA GLY A 217 -11.83 17.17 16.69
C GLY A 217 -12.90 17.93 15.89
N SER A 218 -13.16 17.52 14.65
CA SER A 218 -14.21 18.14 13.80
C SER A 218 -15.60 18.04 14.42
N GLY A 219 -15.87 17.00 15.16
CA GLY A 219 -17.15 16.80 15.86
C GLY A 219 -17.27 17.50 17.20
N LEU A 220 -16.28 18.24 17.66
CA LEU A 220 -16.35 19.07 18.88
C LEU A 220 -16.92 20.45 18.60
N ILE A 221 -16.90 20.89 17.34
CA ILE A 221 -17.33 22.22 16.91
C ILE A 221 -18.68 22.18 16.21
N GLN A 222 -19.43 23.28 16.26
CA GLN A 222 -20.67 23.50 15.53
C GLN A 222 -20.57 24.84 14.82
N GLY A 223 -20.84 24.85 13.52
CA GLY A 223 -20.85 26.11 12.79
C GLY A 223 -20.99 25.93 11.30
N THR A 224 -21.28 27.03 10.62
CA THR A 224 -21.33 27.12 9.17
C THR A 224 -20.60 28.39 8.75
N TRP A 225 -19.53 28.26 7.97
CA TRP A 225 -18.70 29.34 7.47
C TRP A 225 -18.68 29.29 5.93
N GLY A 226 -19.62 30.01 5.34
CA GLY A 226 -19.82 29.95 3.89
C GLY A 226 -20.24 28.55 3.43
N ARG A 227 -19.30 27.81 2.84
CA ARG A 227 -19.54 26.44 2.34
C ARG A 227 -18.95 25.36 3.23
N LEU A 228 -18.29 25.72 4.30
CA LEU A 228 -17.80 24.80 5.32
C LEU A 228 -18.85 24.63 6.41
N GLU A 229 -19.08 23.39 6.80
CA GLU A 229 -19.94 23.08 7.94
C GLU A 229 -19.23 22.11 8.91
N ALA A 230 -19.41 22.38 10.18
CA ALA A 230 -19.06 21.50 11.27
C ALA A 230 -20.33 21.06 11.98
N VAL A 231 -20.51 19.76 12.10
CA VAL A 231 -21.65 19.15 12.79
C VAL A 231 -21.15 18.51 14.07
N ARG A 232 -21.58 19.08 15.19
CA ARG A 232 -21.16 18.63 16.52
C ARG A 232 -21.72 17.24 16.85
N TRP A 233 -20.88 16.40 17.40
CA TRP A 233 -21.30 15.13 17.99
C TRP A 233 -22.28 15.34 19.15
N THR A 234 -23.28 14.47 19.26
CA THR A 234 -24.08 14.37 20.49
C THR A 234 -23.19 14.01 21.68
N PRO A 235 -23.59 14.31 22.93
CA PRO A 235 -22.81 13.95 24.12
C PRO A 235 -22.45 12.45 24.15
N ALA A 236 -23.39 11.57 23.76
CA ALA A 236 -23.15 10.12 23.69
C ALA A 236 -22.12 9.74 22.61
N GLN A 237 -22.22 10.35 21.42
CA GLN A 237 -21.24 10.13 20.34
C GLN A 237 -19.82 10.63 20.77
N ARG A 238 -19.73 11.79 21.40
CA ARG A 238 -18.45 12.35 21.89
C ARG A 238 -17.79 11.44 22.90
N SER A 239 -18.56 11.00 23.91
CA SER A 239 -18.03 10.09 24.95
C SER A 239 -17.55 8.78 24.31
N LYS A 240 -18.34 8.21 23.41
CA LYS A 240 -18.01 6.94 22.77
C LYS A 240 -16.79 7.06 21.86
N ILE A 241 -16.77 8.01 20.93
CA ILE A 241 -15.65 8.14 19.97
C ILE A 241 -14.37 8.57 20.68
N GLY A 242 -14.48 9.41 21.74
CA GLY A 242 -13.36 9.76 22.60
C GLY A 242 -12.78 8.55 23.35
N LEU A 243 -13.66 7.70 23.91
CA LEU A 243 -13.22 6.44 24.52
C LEU A 243 -12.52 5.52 23.50
N MET A 244 -13.09 5.38 22.28
CA MET A 244 -12.45 4.61 21.22
C MET A 244 -11.09 5.20 20.82
N GLY A 245 -10.94 6.52 20.81
CA GLY A 245 -9.65 7.19 20.62
C GLY A 245 -8.61 6.80 21.67
N ILE A 246 -8.97 6.89 22.94
CA ILE A 246 -8.10 6.49 24.06
C ILE A 246 -7.71 5.01 23.95
N LEU A 247 -8.68 4.12 23.69
CA LEU A 247 -8.43 2.70 23.55
C LEU A 247 -7.59 2.39 22.31
N SER A 248 -7.73 3.15 21.21
CA SER A 248 -6.90 3.01 20.01
C SER A 248 -5.44 3.39 20.29
N VAL A 249 -5.21 4.48 21.04
CA VAL A 249 -3.85 4.84 21.50
C VAL A 249 -3.26 3.75 22.39
N ALA A 250 -4.05 3.22 23.35
CA ALA A 250 -3.60 2.13 24.22
C ALA A 250 -3.29 0.86 23.40
N ALA A 251 -4.08 0.58 22.36
CA ALA A 251 -3.91 -0.56 21.49
C ALA A 251 -2.59 -0.54 20.69
N LEU A 252 -2.00 0.65 20.43
CA LEU A 252 -0.69 0.76 19.79
C LEU A 252 0.43 0.07 20.58
N PHE A 253 0.27 -0.11 21.89
CA PHE A 253 1.27 -0.79 22.73
C PHE A 253 1.11 -2.32 22.70
N LEU A 254 0.10 -2.87 22.02
CA LEU A 254 -0.08 -4.30 21.79
C LEU A 254 0.78 -4.79 20.62
N ASN A 255 2.10 -4.66 20.81
CA ASN A 255 3.11 -5.07 19.84
C ASN A 255 4.34 -5.67 20.56
N PRO A 256 5.16 -6.52 19.88
CA PRO A 256 6.30 -7.20 20.51
C PRO A 256 7.43 -6.29 20.98
N TYR A 257 7.47 -5.03 20.53
CA TYR A 257 8.53 -4.06 20.82
C TYR A 257 8.06 -2.93 21.76
N THR A 258 6.77 -2.98 22.17
CA THR A 258 6.14 -2.01 23.09
C THR A 258 6.24 -0.56 22.59
N TYR A 259 6.73 0.36 23.44
CA TYR A 259 6.88 1.78 23.09
C TYR A 259 7.92 2.05 21.98
N HIS A 260 8.90 1.19 21.79
CA HIS A 260 9.92 1.36 20.76
C HIS A 260 9.31 1.43 19.37
N LEU A 261 8.33 0.55 19.09
CA LEU A 261 7.64 0.54 17.79
C LEU A 261 6.74 1.77 17.61
N VAL A 262 6.12 2.22 18.70
CA VAL A 262 5.25 3.41 18.68
C VAL A 262 6.06 4.69 18.37
N PHE A 263 7.29 4.80 18.87
CA PHE A 263 8.14 5.97 18.64
C PHE A 263 8.99 5.89 17.37
N PHE A 264 9.13 4.72 16.75
CA PHE A 264 9.96 4.51 15.58
C PHE A 264 9.62 5.42 14.38
N PRO A 265 8.33 5.63 13.97
CA PRO A 265 8.00 6.52 12.86
C PRO A 265 8.40 7.98 13.10
N PHE A 266 8.41 8.43 14.35
CA PHE A 266 8.84 9.78 14.71
C PHE A 266 10.37 9.89 14.66
N ASP A 267 11.09 8.85 15.06
CA ASP A 267 12.55 8.80 14.94
C ASP A 267 12.96 8.87 13.47
N LEU A 268 12.31 8.09 12.60
CA LEU A 268 12.50 8.14 11.16
C LEU A 268 12.28 9.55 10.59
N GLY A 269 11.14 10.17 10.91
CA GLY A 269 10.76 11.47 10.36
C GLY A 269 11.62 12.64 10.84
N PHE A 270 12.14 12.60 12.06
CA PHE A 270 12.85 13.74 12.65
C PHE A 270 14.37 13.60 12.70
N ARG A 271 14.92 12.38 12.66
CA ARG A 271 16.36 12.14 12.87
C ARG A 271 17.10 11.61 11.66
N GLN A 272 16.40 11.05 10.66
CA GLN A 272 17.03 10.38 9.52
C GLN A 272 17.00 11.26 8.26
N LYS A 273 17.83 12.29 8.26
CA LYS A 273 17.86 13.28 7.17
C LYS A 273 18.44 12.74 5.87
N LEU A 274 19.49 11.90 5.93
CA LEU A 274 20.11 11.32 4.75
C LEU A 274 19.17 10.32 4.08
N ASN A 275 18.46 9.50 4.87
CA ASN A 275 17.43 8.61 4.36
C ASN A 275 16.38 9.39 3.55
N ILE A 276 15.80 10.44 4.15
CA ILE A 276 14.77 11.27 3.51
C ILE A 276 15.30 11.98 2.27
N SER A 277 16.57 12.46 2.26
CA SER A 277 17.11 13.27 1.15
C SER A 277 17.63 12.46 -0.03
N HIS A 278 17.93 11.17 0.11
CA HIS A 278 18.56 10.35 -0.92
C HIS A 278 17.68 9.20 -1.44
N ILE A 279 16.58 8.89 -0.79
CA ILE A 279 15.63 7.89 -1.28
C ILE A 279 14.59 8.58 -2.17
N GLU A 280 14.44 8.11 -3.41
CA GLU A 280 13.58 8.71 -4.44
C GLU A 280 12.11 8.87 -3.98
N GLU A 281 11.58 7.91 -3.26
CA GLU A 281 10.21 7.94 -2.76
C GLU A 281 9.94 9.04 -1.71
N TRP A 282 10.99 9.56 -1.06
CA TRP A 282 10.91 10.68 -0.12
C TRP A 282 11.11 12.05 -0.79
N GLN A 283 11.31 12.10 -2.11
CA GLN A 283 11.38 13.34 -2.85
C GLN A 283 9.98 13.88 -3.16
N SER A 284 9.93 15.19 -3.40
CA SER A 284 8.72 15.89 -3.81
C SER A 284 8.16 15.33 -5.12
N LEU A 285 6.85 15.39 -5.27
CA LEU A 285 6.18 14.95 -6.50
C LEU A 285 6.60 15.80 -7.69
N ASP A 286 7.03 15.15 -8.77
CA ASP A 286 7.29 15.80 -10.04
C ASP A 286 5.97 16.03 -10.83
N PHE A 287 5.62 17.30 -11.06
CA PHE A 287 4.45 17.68 -11.85
C PHE A 287 4.68 17.62 -13.37
N HIS A 288 5.88 17.29 -13.84
CA HIS A 288 6.12 16.92 -15.24
C HIS A 288 5.73 15.46 -15.50
N ASP A 289 5.74 14.61 -14.47
CA ASP A 289 5.24 13.24 -14.57
C ASP A 289 3.71 13.20 -14.71
N LEU A 290 3.21 12.16 -15.38
CA LEU A 290 1.78 11.93 -15.58
C LEU A 290 1.00 11.83 -14.26
N ARG A 291 1.57 11.17 -13.25
CA ARG A 291 0.96 11.03 -11.93
C ARG A 291 0.75 12.37 -11.23
N GLY A 292 1.74 13.26 -11.29
CA GLY A 292 1.61 14.62 -10.78
C GLY A 292 0.51 15.41 -11.47
N LYS A 293 0.42 15.31 -12.80
CA LYS A 293 -0.66 15.94 -13.59
C LYS A 293 -2.03 15.39 -13.25
N ILE A 294 -2.16 14.08 -13.04
CA ILE A 294 -3.42 13.43 -12.64
C ILE A 294 -3.85 13.89 -11.24
N LEU A 295 -2.93 13.90 -10.25
CA LEU A 295 -3.23 14.41 -8.91
C LEU A 295 -3.72 15.86 -8.96
N PHE A 296 -3.01 16.73 -9.68
CA PHE A 296 -3.40 18.12 -9.86
C PHE A 296 -4.77 18.24 -10.52
N GLY A 297 -5.02 17.48 -11.59
CA GLY A 297 -6.31 17.46 -12.29
C GLY A 297 -7.46 16.98 -11.40
N MET A 298 -7.25 15.93 -10.61
CA MET A 298 -8.26 15.43 -9.65
C MET A 298 -8.58 16.47 -8.59
N LEU A 299 -7.56 17.12 -8.02
CA LEU A 299 -7.72 18.16 -7.01
C LEU A 299 -8.44 19.38 -7.59
N ALA A 300 -7.96 19.88 -8.74
CA ALA A 300 -8.57 21.03 -9.42
C ALA A 300 -10.02 20.74 -9.80
N ALA A 301 -10.32 19.57 -10.37
CA ALA A 301 -11.69 19.17 -10.68
C ALA A 301 -12.57 19.12 -9.43
N THR A 302 -12.07 18.55 -8.33
CA THR A 302 -12.80 18.47 -7.07
C THR A 302 -13.16 19.87 -6.55
N ILE A 303 -12.19 20.78 -6.50
CA ILE A 303 -12.39 22.16 -6.02
C ILE A 303 -13.31 22.94 -6.96
N ILE A 304 -13.05 22.92 -8.27
CA ILE A 304 -13.83 23.66 -9.26
C ILE A 304 -15.29 23.19 -9.25
N LEU A 305 -15.53 21.87 -9.27
CA LEU A 305 -16.89 21.32 -9.22
C LEU A 305 -17.60 21.69 -7.92
N ALA A 306 -16.94 21.62 -6.77
CA ALA A 306 -17.50 22.03 -5.49
C ALA A 306 -17.89 23.51 -5.50
N LEU A 307 -17.06 24.38 -6.11
CA LEU A 307 -17.34 25.81 -6.25
C LEU A 307 -18.50 26.07 -7.20
N VAL A 308 -18.54 25.46 -8.37
CA VAL A 308 -19.61 25.64 -9.36
C VAL A 308 -20.95 25.12 -8.84
N ARG A 309 -20.93 23.95 -8.21
CA ARG A 309 -22.14 23.28 -7.69
C ARG A 309 -22.60 23.82 -6.34
N LYS A 310 -21.86 24.77 -5.74
CA LYS A 310 -22.17 25.38 -4.45
C LYS A 310 -22.32 24.36 -3.32
N ARG A 311 -21.53 23.25 -3.36
CA ARG A 311 -21.57 22.19 -2.36
C ARG A 311 -21.08 22.69 -1.00
N ARG A 312 -21.65 22.15 0.05
CA ARG A 312 -21.13 22.27 1.41
C ARG A 312 -20.21 21.09 1.69
N TRP A 313 -19.07 21.39 2.26
CA TRP A 313 -18.09 20.42 2.69
C TRP A 313 -18.03 20.39 4.20
N ARG A 314 -17.85 19.20 4.75
CA ARG A 314 -17.57 19.06 6.18
C ARG A 314 -16.14 19.49 6.47
N VAL A 315 -15.89 20.02 7.68
CA VAL A 315 -14.55 20.45 8.10
C VAL A 315 -13.57 19.29 8.04
N GLU A 316 -13.96 18.08 8.47
CA GLU A 316 -13.11 16.89 8.35
C GLU A 316 -12.74 16.54 6.91
N GLU A 317 -13.65 16.71 5.94
CA GLU A 317 -13.35 16.43 4.52
C GLU A 317 -12.24 17.36 4.01
N VAL A 318 -12.30 18.64 4.39
CA VAL A 318 -11.25 19.61 4.00
C VAL A 318 -9.93 19.32 4.69
N LEU A 319 -9.95 19.01 5.99
CA LEU A 319 -8.73 18.69 6.73
C LEU A 319 -8.09 17.39 6.22
N PHE A 320 -8.87 16.38 5.91
CA PHE A 320 -8.40 15.14 5.28
C PHE A 320 -7.74 15.42 3.93
N LEU A 321 -8.39 16.26 3.09
CA LEU A 321 -7.85 16.67 1.81
C LEU A 321 -6.51 17.40 1.98
N LEU A 322 -6.40 18.31 2.94
CA LEU A 322 -5.16 19.06 3.21
C LEU A 322 -4.03 18.13 3.65
N VAL A 323 -4.31 17.17 4.56
CA VAL A 323 -3.31 16.18 4.99
C VAL A 323 -2.85 15.34 3.80
N ALA A 324 -3.77 14.81 3.02
CA ALA A 324 -3.46 13.97 1.88
C ALA A 324 -2.66 14.72 0.81
N PHE A 325 -3.08 15.94 0.49
CA PHE A 325 -2.44 16.76 -0.51
C PHE A 325 -1.04 17.20 -0.08
N TYR A 326 -0.90 17.73 1.14
CA TYR A 326 0.40 18.13 1.68
C TYR A 326 1.37 16.93 1.70
N SER A 327 0.91 15.78 2.18
CA SER A 327 1.75 14.57 2.25
C SER A 327 2.23 14.12 0.86
N ALA A 328 1.34 14.08 -0.13
CA ALA A 328 1.67 13.66 -1.49
C ALA A 328 2.54 14.67 -2.24
N MET A 329 2.40 15.96 -1.98
CA MET A 329 3.27 16.98 -2.56
C MET A 329 4.68 16.93 -1.97
N THR A 330 4.77 16.67 -0.67
CA THR A 330 6.06 16.63 0.02
C THR A 330 6.83 15.34 -0.28
N TYR A 331 6.10 14.20 -0.35
CA TYR A 331 6.70 12.88 -0.53
C TYR A 331 5.90 12.06 -1.55
N SER A 332 6.52 11.68 -2.65
CA SER A 332 5.87 10.95 -3.75
C SER A 332 5.27 9.60 -3.30
N ARG A 333 5.82 8.97 -2.28
CA ARG A 333 5.28 7.72 -1.69
C ARG A 333 3.87 7.84 -1.14
N PHE A 334 3.42 9.05 -0.78
CA PHE A 334 2.05 9.28 -0.28
C PHE A 334 1.04 9.60 -1.38
N LEU A 335 1.43 9.43 -2.64
CA LEU A 335 0.53 9.63 -3.77
C LEU A 335 -0.69 8.69 -3.71
N PHE A 336 -0.49 7.44 -3.25
CA PHE A 336 -1.58 6.50 -3.06
C PHE A 336 -2.49 6.89 -1.88
N LEU A 337 -1.93 7.44 -0.79
CA LEU A 337 -2.72 8.05 0.28
C LEU A 337 -3.67 9.13 -0.28
N ALA A 338 -3.12 10.06 -1.08
CA ALA A 338 -3.93 11.12 -1.69
C ALA A 338 -5.02 10.54 -2.61
N ALA A 339 -4.72 9.49 -3.37
CA ALA A 339 -5.71 8.80 -4.18
C ALA A 339 -6.85 8.22 -3.33
N ILE A 340 -6.54 7.53 -2.22
CA ILE A 340 -7.55 6.94 -1.32
C ILE A 340 -8.48 8.02 -0.77
N MET A 341 -7.92 9.17 -0.37
CA MET A 341 -8.69 10.22 0.31
C MET A 341 -9.41 11.18 -0.65
N LEU A 342 -8.80 11.50 -1.80
CA LEU A 342 -9.40 12.42 -2.78
C LEU A 342 -10.53 11.77 -3.59
N THR A 343 -10.44 10.47 -3.84
CA THR A 343 -11.41 9.75 -4.68
C THR A 343 -12.86 9.84 -4.19
N PRO A 344 -13.18 9.63 -2.89
CA PRO A 344 -14.55 9.80 -2.40
C PRO A 344 -15.08 11.25 -2.55
N LEU A 345 -14.20 12.25 -2.39
CA LEU A 345 -14.54 13.65 -2.54
C LEU A 345 -14.83 14.01 -3.99
N LEU A 346 -13.97 13.59 -4.92
CA LEU A 346 -14.19 13.78 -6.35
C LEU A 346 -15.47 13.06 -6.80
N ALA A 347 -15.71 11.83 -6.35
CA ALA A 347 -16.93 11.09 -6.68
C ALA A 347 -18.20 11.83 -6.19
N LYS A 348 -18.15 12.43 -5.00
CA LYS A 348 -19.24 13.27 -4.46
C LYS A 348 -19.56 14.44 -5.38
N GLU A 349 -18.55 15.07 -5.97
CA GLU A 349 -18.73 16.17 -6.90
C GLU A 349 -19.22 15.73 -8.29
N LEU A 350 -18.97 14.48 -8.68
CA LEU A 350 -19.39 13.87 -9.94
C LEU A 350 -20.79 13.22 -9.87
N ASP A 351 -21.55 13.38 -8.80
CA ASP A 351 -22.89 12.76 -8.63
C ASP A 351 -23.95 13.22 -9.62
N PHE A 352 -23.65 14.25 -10.42
CA PHE A 352 -24.51 14.70 -11.54
C PHE A 352 -24.54 13.72 -12.72
N LEU A 353 -23.62 12.77 -12.77
CA LEU A 353 -23.65 11.73 -13.78
C LEU A 353 -24.96 10.93 -13.66
N PRO A 354 -25.58 10.51 -14.78
CA PRO A 354 -26.84 9.77 -14.74
C PRO A 354 -26.76 8.55 -13.83
N PRO A 355 -27.67 8.36 -12.87
CA PRO A 355 -27.62 7.24 -11.94
C PRO A 355 -27.77 5.89 -12.67
N TYR A 356 -27.31 4.83 -12.04
CA TYR A 356 -27.51 3.48 -12.56
C TYR A 356 -29.00 3.10 -12.54
N ASN A 357 -29.50 2.60 -13.69
CA ASN A 357 -30.86 2.12 -13.82
C ASN A 357 -30.87 0.61 -14.11
N PRO A 358 -31.27 -0.24 -13.14
CA PRO A 358 -31.33 -1.70 -13.34
C PRO A 358 -32.28 -2.16 -14.44
N ARG A 359 -33.28 -1.34 -14.85
CA ARG A 359 -34.27 -1.71 -15.89
C ARG A 359 -33.67 -1.77 -17.28
N ILE A 360 -32.60 -0.99 -17.54
CA ILE A 360 -31.93 -0.93 -18.84
C ILE A 360 -30.61 -1.71 -18.83
N ASP A 361 -30.28 -2.39 -17.72
CA ASP A 361 -29.05 -3.14 -17.57
C ASP A 361 -29.03 -4.36 -18.48
N LYS A 362 -27.96 -4.49 -19.25
CA LYS A 362 -27.75 -5.58 -20.23
C LYS A 362 -26.95 -6.71 -19.58
N TYR A 363 -27.52 -7.43 -18.62
CA TYR A 363 -26.86 -8.44 -17.80
C TYR A 363 -26.05 -9.48 -18.62
N TRP A 364 -26.56 -9.93 -19.76
CA TRP A 364 -25.87 -10.89 -20.63
C TRP A 364 -24.61 -10.29 -21.27
N LEU A 365 -24.69 -9.03 -21.71
CA LEU A 365 -23.52 -8.33 -22.25
C LEU A 365 -22.48 -8.10 -21.16
N ASN A 366 -22.90 -7.69 -19.97
CA ASN A 366 -22.01 -7.54 -18.82
C ASN A 366 -21.34 -8.88 -18.48
N ALA A 367 -22.11 -9.98 -18.44
CA ALA A 367 -21.56 -11.33 -18.19
C ALA A 367 -20.50 -11.71 -19.22
N LEU A 368 -20.78 -11.49 -20.51
CA LEU A 368 -19.84 -11.76 -21.59
C LEU A 368 -18.54 -10.94 -21.41
N LEU A 369 -18.66 -9.63 -21.13
CA LEU A 369 -17.50 -8.77 -20.92
C LEU A 369 -16.70 -9.16 -19.67
N ILE A 370 -17.37 -9.46 -18.55
CA ILE A 370 -16.73 -9.94 -17.33
C ILE A 370 -15.94 -11.23 -17.59
N VAL A 371 -16.57 -12.21 -18.23
CA VAL A 371 -15.92 -13.49 -18.56
C VAL A 371 -14.72 -13.26 -19.49
N ALA A 372 -14.89 -12.43 -20.52
CA ALA A 372 -13.80 -12.12 -21.46
C ALA A 372 -12.60 -11.45 -20.77
N MET A 373 -12.86 -10.50 -19.87
CA MET A 373 -11.80 -9.82 -19.09
C MET A 373 -11.10 -10.77 -18.13
N LEU A 374 -11.86 -11.58 -17.37
CA LEU A 374 -11.27 -12.56 -16.45
C LEU A 374 -10.47 -13.64 -17.21
N ALA A 375 -10.98 -14.12 -18.34
CA ALA A 375 -10.26 -15.05 -19.20
C ALA A 375 -8.98 -14.41 -19.77
N GLY A 376 -9.03 -13.13 -20.14
CA GLY A 376 -7.87 -12.35 -20.55
C GLY A 376 -6.82 -12.25 -19.44
N CYS A 377 -7.22 -11.85 -18.24
CA CYS A 377 -6.33 -11.82 -17.08
C CYS A 377 -5.71 -13.20 -16.80
N ALA A 378 -6.50 -14.27 -16.83
CA ALA A 378 -6.00 -15.63 -16.63
C ALA A 378 -5.02 -16.06 -17.72
N ARG A 379 -5.30 -15.71 -19.01
CA ARG A 379 -4.44 -16.06 -20.15
C ARG A 379 -3.09 -15.34 -20.13
N TYR A 380 -3.06 -14.12 -19.59
CA TYR A 380 -1.87 -13.29 -19.53
C TYR A 380 -1.25 -13.24 -18.14
N LEU A 381 -1.67 -14.13 -17.22
CA LEU A 381 -1.04 -14.26 -15.90
C LEU A 381 0.47 -14.45 -16.09
N PRO A 382 1.33 -13.70 -15.38
CA PRO A 382 2.76 -13.79 -15.58
C PRO A 382 3.24 -15.21 -15.23
N THR A 383 3.97 -15.82 -16.16
CA THR A 383 4.60 -17.12 -15.87
C THR A 383 5.78 -16.94 -14.92
N ARG A 384 6.14 -18.02 -14.21
CA ARG A 384 7.31 -18.02 -13.34
C ARG A 384 8.57 -17.60 -14.09
N GLU A 385 8.74 -18.03 -15.36
CA GLU A 385 9.89 -17.68 -16.18
C GLU A 385 9.91 -16.18 -16.53
N ARG A 386 8.74 -15.57 -16.79
CA ARG A 386 8.66 -14.13 -17.05
C ARG A 386 9.06 -13.34 -15.80
N LEU A 387 8.53 -13.70 -14.63
CA LEU A 387 8.89 -13.06 -13.35
C LEU A 387 10.38 -13.26 -13.03
N GLN A 388 10.91 -14.47 -13.27
CA GLN A 388 12.34 -14.74 -13.08
C GLN A 388 13.22 -13.94 -14.05
N ARG A 389 12.82 -13.78 -15.32
CA ARG A 389 13.56 -12.90 -16.25
C ARG A 389 13.59 -11.45 -15.80
N ASN A 390 12.50 -10.94 -15.23
CA ASN A 390 12.47 -9.59 -14.67
C ASN A 390 13.41 -9.47 -13.47
N LEU A 391 13.42 -10.47 -12.61
CA LEU A 391 14.31 -10.53 -11.45
C LEU A 391 15.80 -10.49 -11.85
N VAL A 392 16.19 -11.28 -12.87
CA VAL A 392 17.57 -11.32 -13.39
C VAL A 392 18.04 -9.96 -13.92
N LYS A 393 17.13 -9.10 -14.37
CA LYS A 393 17.48 -7.74 -14.85
C LYS A 393 17.76 -6.75 -13.73
N GLN A 394 17.25 -7.00 -12.54
CA GLN A 394 17.30 -6.08 -11.40
C GLN A 394 18.29 -6.51 -10.31
N TYR A 395 18.46 -7.81 -10.15
CA TYR A 395 19.21 -8.40 -9.03
C TYR A 395 20.35 -9.29 -9.54
N PRO A 396 21.40 -9.54 -8.73
CA PRO A 396 22.57 -10.35 -9.09
C PRO A 396 22.28 -11.86 -9.07
N VAL A 397 21.16 -12.28 -9.68
CA VAL A 397 20.64 -13.65 -9.62
C VAL A 397 21.66 -14.67 -10.09
N LYS A 398 22.34 -14.38 -11.22
CA LYS A 398 23.33 -15.28 -11.81
C LYS A 398 24.65 -15.33 -11.04
N ALA A 399 24.95 -14.29 -10.26
CA ALA A 399 26.14 -14.26 -9.41
C ALA A 399 25.98 -15.12 -8.14
N ILE A 400 24.75 -15.41 -7.68
CA ILE A 400 24.51 -16.15 -6.44
C ILE A 400 25.20 -17.53 -6.40
N PRO A 401 25.06 -18.43 -7.40
CA PRO A 401 25.73 -19.71 -7.36
C PRO A 401 27.27 -19.58 -7.28
N TYR A 402 27.82 -18.56 -7.96
CA TYR A 402 29.24 -18.27 -7.90
C TYR A 402 29.65 -17.79 -6.50
N LEU A 403 28.92 -16.89 -5.89
CA LEU A 403 29.18 -16.40 -4.52
C LEU A 403 29.09 -17.52 -3.47
N GLN A 404 28.16 -18.45 -3.64
CA GLN A 404 28.01 -19.60 -2.74
C GLN A 404 29.19 -20.60 -2.84
N GLN A 405 29.71 -20.77 -4.04
CA GLN A 405 30.87 -21.65 -4.28
C GLN A 405 32.19 -21.01 -3.83
N LEU A 406 32.35 -19.72 -4.01
CA LEU A 406 33.47 -18.95 -3.47
C LEU A 406 33.33 -18.90 -1.95
N ASN A 407 34.16 -19.63 -1.25
CA ASN A 407 34.32 -19.43 0.18
C ASN A 407 35.05 -18.08 0.39
N LEU A 408 34.25 -16.97 0.24
CA LEU A 408 34.76 -15.59 0.23
C LEU A 408 35.50 -15.31 1.56
N LYS A 409 36.83 -15.31 1.51
CA LYS A 409 37.68 -14.91 2.64
C LYS A 409 37.83 -13.39 2.63
N GLY A 410 36.83 -12.65 3.10
CA GLY A 410 36.93 -11.19 3.17
C GLY A 410 35.58 -10.49 3.06
N ARG A 411 35.58 -9.20 3.33
CA ARG A 411 34.39 -8.36 3.34
C ARG A 411 33.98 -7.95 1.93
N VAL A 412 32.68 -7.93 1.67
CA VAL A 412 32.08 -7.59 0.38
C VAL A 412 31.39 -6.23 0.47
N PHE A 413 31.79 -5.25 -0.34
CA PHE A 413 31.03 -4.03 -0.57
C PHE A 413 29.98 -4.32 -1.65
N ASN A 414 28.72 -4.21 -1.31
CA ASN A 414 27.61 -4.54 -2.22
C ASN A 414 26.72 -3.33 -2.52
N HIS A 415 26.03 -3.38 -3.66
CA HIS A 415 24.98 -2.41 -3.98
C HIS A 415 23.84 -2.48 -2.94
N CYS A 416 23.40 -1.31 -2.44
CA CYS A 416 22.43 -1.21 -1.34
C CYS A 416 21.11 -1.97 -1.64
N LEU A 417 20.53 -1.76 -2.82
CA LEU A 417 19.27 -2.41 -3.20
C LEU A 417 19.40 -3.93 -3.41
N TRP A 418 20.63 -4.45 -3.50
CA TRP A 418 20.88 -5.88 -3.59
C TRP A 418 21.09 -6.55 -2.22
N GLY A 419 21.34 -5.74 -1.17
CA GLY A 419 21.65 -6.25 0.16
C GLY A 419 20.61 -7.24 0.68
N GLY A 420 19.32 -6.88 0.62
CA GLY A 420 18.23 -7.76 1.02
C GLY A 420 18.19 -9.06 0.21
N TYR A 421 18.44 -9.00 -1.11
CA TYR A 421 18.50 -10.18 -1.97
C TYR A 421 19.65 -11.13 -1.59
N LEU A 422 20.81 -10.56 -1.26
CA LEU A 422 21.97 -11.33 -0.78
C LEU A 422 21.68 -11.99 0.59
N ILE A 423 21.05 -11.25 1.51
CA ILE A 423 20.64 -11.75 2.84
C ILE A 423 19.77 -13.01 2.72
N LEU A 424 18.87 -13.05 1.75
CA LEU A 424 18.01 -14.22 1.55
C LEU A 424 18.71 -15.35 0.79
N ASN A 425 19.48 -15.04 -0.28
CA ASN A 425 19.94 -16.02 -1.26
C ASN A 425 21.43 -16.37 -1.17
N ALA A 426 22.27 -15.53 -0.53
CA ALA A 426 23.71 -15.76 -0.34
C ALA A 426 24.11 -15.61 1.13
N ARG A 427 23.56 -16.45 1.99
CA ARG A 427 23.64 -16.36 3.47
C ARG A 427 25.07 -16.42 4.04
N ASN A 428 26.00 -16.95 3.26
CA ASN A 428 27.43 -17.00 3.59
C ASN A 428 28.17 -15.68 3.33
N VAL A 429 27.49 -14.67 2.76
CA VAL A 429 28.07 -13.36 2.43
C VAL A 429 27.45 -12.28 3.32
N PRO A 430 28.13 -11.88 4.42
CA PRO A 430 27.68 -10.72 5.20
C PRO A 430 27.68 -9.47 4.32
N VAL A 431 26.59 -8.72 4.35
CA VAL A 431 26.44 -7.53 3.51
C VAL A 431 27.11 -6.31 4.13
N PHE A 432 27.58 -5.38 3.28
CA PHE A 432 28.02 -4.04 3.70
C PHE A 432 26.81 -3.21 4.11
N ILE A 433 25.77 -3.25 3.30
CA ILE A 433 24.56 -2.43 3.43
C ILE A 433 23.39 -3.14 2.75
N ASP A 434 22.19 -2.88 3.24
CA ASP A 434 20.91 -3.22 2.61
C ASP A 434 19.93 -2.03 2.71
N SER A 435 18.73 -2.20 2.22
CA SER A 435 17.72 -1.12 2.14
C SER A 435 17.11 -0.71 3.50
N ARG A 436 17.51 -1.31 4.63
CA ARG A 436 17.18 -0.83 5.99
C ARG A 436 18.06 0.37 6.35
N ILE A 437 17.94 1.45 5.60
CA ILE A 437 18.82 2.62 5.69
C ILE A 437 18.86 3.23 7.10
N ASP A 438 17.79 3.11 7.87
CA ASP A 438 17.65 3.63 9.23
C ASP A 438 18.77 3.19 10.19
N ILE A 439 19.20 1.93 10.11
CA ILE A 439 20.30 1.43 10.97
C ILE A 439 21.67 1.90 10.46
N TYR A 440 21.86 2.00 9.15
CA TYR A 440 23.10 2.41 8.54
C TYR A 440 23.36 3.91 8.63
N GLU A 441 22.31 4.74 8.59
CA GLU A 441 22.43 6.17 8.82
C GLU A 441 22.87 6.48 10.26
N ARG A 442 22.27 5.80 11.25
CA ARG A 442 22.69 5.95 12.65
C ARG A 442 24.14 5.53 12.89
N GLY A 443 24.62 4.52 12.17
CA GLY A 443 25.99 4.05 12.23
C GLY A 443 27.00 4.84 11.39
N GLY A 444 26.56 5.86 10.63
CA GLY A 444 27.39 6.62 9.70
C GLY A 444 27.78 5.87 8.43
N VAL A 445 27.39 4.61 8.30
CA VAL A 445 27.74 3.73 7.16
C VAL A 445 27.04 4.21 5.88
N PHE A 446 25.83 4.76 5.98
CA PHE A 446 25.13 5.24 4.81
C PHE A 446 25.83 6.46 4.18
N ALA A 447 26.39 7.37 4.97
CA ALA A 447 27.18 8.49 4.48
C ALA A 447 28.44 7.99 3.75
N ASP A 448 29.18 7.05 4.34
CA ASP A 448 30.35 6.44 3.69
C ASP A 448 29.96 5.72 2.38
N TYR A 449 28.81 5.02 2.37
CA TYR A 449 28.29 4.38 1.17
C TYR A 449 28.03 5.40 0.05
N LEU A 450 27.38 6.54 0.37
CA LEU A 450 27.12 7.62 -0.58
C LEU A 450 28.43 8.24 -1.10
N ASP A 451 29.44 8.45 -0.25
CA ASP A 451 30.78 8.94 -0.67
C ASP A 451 31.45 7.95 -1.64
N ALA A 452 31.31 6.64 -1.41
CA ALA A 452 31.89 5.65 -2.29
C ALA A 452 31.22 5.60 -3.66
N ILE A 453 29.87 5.56 -3.71
CA ILE A 453 29.13 5.45 -4.97
C ILE A 453 29.10 6.77 -5.76
N GLY A 454 29.12 7.89 -5.05
CA GLY A 454 29.24 9.24 -5.63
C GLY A 454 30.64 9.60 -6.10
N ILE A 455 31.62 8.70 -5.97
CA ILE A 455 33.02 8.88 -6.38
C ILE A 455 33.70 10.07 -5.67
N VAL A 456 33.28 10.36 -4.44
CA VAL A 456 33.91 11.38 -3.59
C VAL A 456 35.18 10.81 -2.93
N LYS A 457 35.05 9.67 -2.24
CA LYS A 457 36.15 9.00 -1.54
C LYS A 457 36.08 7.47 -1.68
N PRO A 458 35.95 6.92 -2.90
CA PRO A 458 35.63 5.49 -3.07
C PRO A 458 36.70 4.57 -2.49
N LEU A 459 37.99 4.82 -2.78
CA LEU A 459 39.07 3.94 -2.32
C LEU A 459 39.31 4.06 -0.81
N GLU A 460 39.21 5.26 -0.24
CA GLU A 460 39.34 5.50 1.20
C GLU A 460 38.25 4.75 1.98
N VAL A 461 37.00 4.73 1.48
CA VAL A 461 35.92 3.98 2.08
C VAL A 461 36.19 2.47 1.99
N LEU A 462 36.59 1.98 0.82
CA LEU A 462 36.91 0.57 0.66
C LEU A 462 38.07 0.13 1.57
N ASP A 463 39.05 0.99 1.81
CA ASP A 463 40.17 0.77 2.74
C ASP A 463 39.72 0.81 4.20
N LYS A 464 38.93 1.84 4.59
CA LYS A 464 38.35 2.00 5.94
C LYS A 464 37.65 0.73 6.44
N TYR A 465 36.90 0.09 5.57
CA TYR A 465 36.14 -1.10 5.90
C TYR A 465 36.87 -2.39 5.57
N HIS A 466 38.13 -2.36 5.16
CA HIS A 466 38.95 -3.52 4.78
C HIS A 466 38.25 -4.38 3.71
N ILE A 467 37.73 -3.73 2.66
CA ILE A 467 36.97 -4.39 1.60
C ILE A 467 37.93 -5.17 0.68
N ARG A 468 37.64 -6.46 0.54
CA ARG A 468 38.33 -7.35 -0.39
C ARG A 468 37.59 -7.54 -1.70
N TYR A 469 36.26 -7.54 -1.66
CA TYR A 469 35.42 -7.77 -2.82
C TYR A 469 34.42 -6.62 -3.02
N VAL A 470 34.14 -6.27 -4.28
CA VAL A 470 33.11 -5.30 -4.63
C VAL A 470 32.12 -5.97 -5.58
N LEU A 471 30.87 -6.16 -5.14
CA LEU A 471 29.76 -6.69 -5.94
C LEU A 471 28.81 -5.55 -6.32
N PHE A 472 28.89 -5.14 -7.56
CA PHE A 472 28.19 -3.91 -7.96
C PHE A 472 27.59 -4.02 -9.36
N GLU A 473 26.79 -3.01 -9.74
CA GLU A 473 26.18 -2.91 -11.07
C GLU A 473 27.26 -2.70 -12.15
N LYS A 474 27.10 -3.41 -13.27
CA LYS A 474 28.03 -3.38 -14.40
C LYS A 474 28.30 -1.96 -14.92
N ASN A 475 27.27 -1.15 -15.01
CA ASN A 475 27.32 0.18 -15.65
C ASN A 475 27.34 1.34 -14.64
N SER A 476 27.84 1.12 -13.41
CA SER A 476 27.97 2.18 -12.42
C SER A 476 29.28 2.95 -12.52
N PRO A 477 29.34 4.20 -12.02
CA PRO A 477 30.59 4.96 -11.92
C PRO A 477 31.67 4.25 -11.10
N LEU A 478 31.29 3.59 -9.99
CA LEU A 478 32.22 2.84 -9.15
C LEU A 478 32.83 1.66 -9.94
N THR A 479 32.02 0.93 -10.71
CA THR A 479 32.52 -0.16 -11.56
C THR A 479 33.48 0.36 -12.63
N TYR A 480 33.17 1.50 -13.25
CA TYR A 480 34.09 2.11 -14.21
C TYR A 480 35.43 2.48 -13.56
N LEU A 481 35.39 3.11 -12.38
CA LEU A 481 36.61 3.46 -11.64
C LEU A 481 37.46 2.22 -11.34
N LEU A 482 36.86 1.18 -10.76
CA LEU A 482 37.60 -0.03 -10.34
C LEU A 482 38.20 -0.79 -11.52
N ARG A 483 37.55 -0.76 -12.71
CA ARG A 483 38.14 -1.35 -13.94
C ARG A 483 39.46 -0.67 -14.37
N HIS A 484 39.63 0.60 -14.04
CA HIS A 484 40.80 1.41 -14.43
C HIS A 484 41.75 1.68 -13.25
N THR A 485 41.48 1.10 -12.08
CA THR A 485 42.31 1.25 -10.88
C THR A 485 43.20 0.01 -10.73
N SER A 486 44.54 0.19 -10.61
CA SER A 486 45.46 -0.88 -10.30
C SER A 486 45.12 -1.50 -8.94
N GLY A 487 45.32 -2.80 -8.82
CA GLY A 487 45.03 -3.54 -7.57
C GLY A 487 43.64 -4.13 -7.48
N TRP A 488 42.82 -4.02 -8.53
CA TRP A 488 41.53 -4.70 -8.63
C TRP A 488 41.49 -5.60 -9.87
N LYS A 489 40.93 -6.79 -9.74
CA LYS A 489 40.68 -7.74 -10.85
C LYS A 489 39.20 -8.14 -10.87
N ILE A 490 38.71 -8.45 -12.04
CA ILE A 490 37.32 -8.96 -12.21
C ILE A 490 37.38 -10.48 -12.02
N ASN A 491 36.61 -10.99 -11.07
CA ASN A 491 36.42 -12.41 -10.83
C ASN A 491 35.14 -12.98 -11.46
N TYR A 492 34.12 -12.13 -11.63
CA TYR A 492 32.87 -12.51 -12.26
C TYR A 492 32.24 -11.29 -12.93
N GLU A 493 31.64 -11.50 -14.08
CA GLU A 493 30.85 -10.47 -14.79
C GLU A 493 29.74 -11.13 -15.59
N ASP A 494 28.55 -10.52 -15.56
CA ASP A 494 27.42 -10.88 -16.42
C ASP A 494 26.74 -9.64 -17.02
N GLY A 495 25.48 -9.75 -17.45
CA GLY A 495 24.72 -8.63 -18.05
C GLY A 495 24.36 -7.53 -17.06
N THR A 496 24.31 -7.82 -15.76
CA THR A 496 23.83 -6.92 -14.69
C THR A 496 24.94 -6.59 -13.68
N THR A 497 25.81 -7.58 -13.37
CA THR A 497 26.65 -7.61 -12.17
C THR A 497 28.11 -7.77 -12.51
N VAL A 498 28.98 -7.12 -11.74
CA VAL A 498 30.44 -7.37 -11.71
C VAL A 498 30.88 -7.64 -10.27
N LEU A 499 31.75 -8.64 -10.10
CA LEU A 499 32.46 -8.90 -8.85
C LEU A 499 33.95 -8.62 -9.06
N PHE A 500 34.43 -7.62 -8.34
CA PHE A 500 35.87 -7.34 -8.24
C PHE A 500 36.48 -8.01 -7.03
N GLU A 501 37.73 -8.37 -7.12
CA GLU A 501 38.59 -8.77 -6.01
C GLU A 501 39.83 -7.91 -5.95
N ARG A 502 40.19 -7.47 -4.76
CA ARG A 502 41.43 -6.72 -4.52
C ARG A 502 42.65 -7.67 -4.66
N VAL A 503 43.63 -7.28 -5.44
CA VAL A 503 44.90 -7.98 -5.62
C VAL A 503 45.88 -7.52 -4.53
N GLY A 504 46.42 -8.46 -3.75
CA GLY A 504 47.36 -8.17 -2.65
C GLY A 504 46.69 -8.15 -1.25
N SER A 505 47.44 -7.70 -0.25
CA SER A 505 46.95 -7.55 1.12
C SER A 505 45.92 -6.42 1.22
N VAL A 506 44.83 -6.64 1.98
CA VAL A 506 43.92 -5.59 2.35
C VAL A 506 44.59 -4.72 3.40
N PRO A 507 44.58 -3.39 3.29
CA PRO A 507 45.19 -2.46 4.25
C PRO A 507 44.70 -2.66 5.67
#